data_3e07a08164c6b1c9b95a1ca1c87efd15
#
_entry.id   3e07a08164c6b1c9b95a1ca1c87efd15
#
_cell.length_a   1.000
_cell.length_b   1.000
_cell.length_c   1.000
_cell.angle_alpha   90.00
_cell.angle_beta   90.00
_cell.angle_gamma   90.00
#
_symmetry.space_group_name_H-M   'P 1'
#
loop_
_entity.id
_entity.type
_entity.pdbx_description
1 polymer ?
#
loop_
_entity_poly.entity_id
_entity_poly.type
_entity_poly.pdbx_seq_one_letter_code
_entity_poly.pdbx_strand_id
1 'polypeptide(L)'
;TGNLIFQTSVARTVMTEDVEITTIRTDRVYSDEQVEQWNAEYDLFLIPLANAFRITFMAELRILTDLVKRMKIPCVVVGVGMARKVNSRKWKFRYDDEAVAFTRAVLEKSPMVGLRGEITAEYLKRKGFVPEKDFTVIGCPSMYMYGDRLPELQKTELTPASKVTMNFKSTQIPRLYRFLRAQGELFEHSVFVTQLLDEIQTLYVGEPFFDKELKKTIPE
;
A
#
# COMPACT_ATOMS: atom_id res chain seq x y z
N THR A 1 -4.21 3.83 8.40
CA THR A 1 -5.59 3.60 7.98
C THR A 1 -5.70 2.70 6.76
N GLY A 2 -5.35 3.12 5.52
CA GLY A 2 -5.41 2.25 4.35
C GLY A 2 -4.55 0.98 4.46
N ASN A 3 -3.42 1.04 5.13
CA ASN A 3 -2.60 -0.14 5.40
C ASN A 3 -3.28 -1.12 6.36
N LEU A 4 -4.06 -0.63 7.33
CA LEU A 4 -4.82 -1.51 8.23
C LEU A 4 -5.92 -2.26 7.47
N ILE A 5 -6.69 -1.58 6.62
CA ILE A 5 -7.72 -2.22 5.78
C ILE A 5 -7.10 -3.29 4.91
N PHE A 6 -5.97 -3.00 4.29
CA PHE A 6 -5.25 -3.93 3.43
C PHE A 6 -4.83 -5.20 4.20
N GLN A 7 -4.21 -5.06 5.36
CA GLN A 7 -3.78 -6.18 6.21
C GLN A 7 -4.99 -6.96 6.76
N THR A 8 -6.01 -6.25 7.24
CA THR A 8 -7.23 -6.89 7.74
C THR A 8 -7.94 -7.68 6.63
N SER A 9 -7.98 -7.16 5.41
CA SER A 9 -8.59 -7.88 4.28
C SER A 9 -7.87 -9.18 3.98
N VAL A 10 -6.53 -9.16 3.97
CA VAL A 10 -5.74 -10.38 3.78
C VAL A 10 -5.99 -11.37 4.91
N ALA A 11 -5.94 -10.92 6.16
CA ALA A 11 -6.22 -11.78 7.31
C ALA A 11 -7.62 -12.42 7.22
N ARG A 12 -8.64 -11.62 6.90
CA ARG A 12 -10.02 -12.14 6.72
C ARG A 12 -10.16 -13.15 5.59
N THR A 13 -9.38 -12.99 4.51
CA THR A 13 -9.43 -13.91 3.36
C THR A 13 -8.87 -15.28 3.70
N VAL A 14 -7.85 -15.35 4.57
CA VAL A 14 -7.20 -16.63 4.93
C VAL A 14 -7.71 -17.22 6.25
N MET A 15 -8.46 -16.45 7.04
CA MET A 15 -8.95 -16.87 8.34
C MET A 15 -10.11 -17.86 8.20
N THR A 16 -9.90 -19.07 8.71
CA THR A 16 -10.92 -20.10 8.90
C THR A 16 -10.96 -20.50 10.38
N GLU A 17 -11.83 -21.43 10.77
CA GLU A 17 -11.94 -21.92 12.16
C GLU A 17 -10.63 -22.53 12.68
N ASP A 18 -9.81 -23.10 11.79
CA ASP A 18 -8.57 -23.79 12.12
C ASP A 18 -7.30 -22.93 11.90
N VAL A 19 -7.44 -21.64 11.58
CA VAL A 19 -6.30 -20.74 11.31
C VAL A 19 -6.05 -19.78 12.46
N GLU A 20 -4.87 -19.85 13.04
CA GLU A 20 -4.35 -18.88 13.97
C GLU A 20 -3.37 -17.94 13.29
N ILE A 21 -3.51 -16.63 13.50
CA ILE A 21 -2.68 -15.60 12.87
C ILE A 21 -1.88 -14.85 13.93
N THR A 22 -0.56 -14.93 13.84
CA THR A 22 0.37 -14.09 14.59
C THR A 22 0.98 -13.03 13.68
N THR A 23 1.13 -11.80 14.15
CA THR A 23 1.70 -10.71 13.36
C THR A 23 3.10 -10.34 13.83
N ILE A 24 4.00 -10.11 12.89
CA ILE A 24 5.36 -9.61 13.14
C ILE A 24 5.58 -8.28 12.44
N ARG A 25 6.60 -7.54 12.86
CA ARG A 25 6.98 -6.27 12.24
C ARG A 25 7.99 -6.50 11.12
N THR A 26 7.84 -5.78 10.01
CA THR A 26 8.73 -5.88 8.84
C THR A 26 9.95 -4.96 8.91
N ASP A 27 10.01 -4.07 9.90
CA ASP A 27 11.07 -3.09 10.10
C ASP A 27 12.08 -3.51 11.20
N ARG A 28 12.07 -4.78 11.58
CA ARG A 28 12.98 -5.36 12.57
C ARG A 28 13.79 -6.51 12.02
N VAL A 29 15.02 -6.60 12.46
CA VAL A 29 15.85 -7.78 12.27
C VAL A 29 15.56 -8.76 13.43
N TYR A 30 15.43 -10.03 13.09
CA TYR A 30 15.13 -11.11 14.04
C TYR A 30 16.33 -12.04 14.18
N SER A 31 16.51 -12.61 15.38
CA SER A 31 17.59 -13.57 15.62
C SER A 31 17.32 -14.90 14.91
N ASP A 32 18.36 -15.72 14.75
CA ASP A 32 18.21 -17.03 14.15
C ASP A 32 17.33 -17.95 15.00
N GLU A 33 17.43 -17.85 16.34
CA GLU A 33 16.58 -18.60 17.26
C GLU A 33 15.09 -18.28 17.09
N GLN A 34 14.75 -16.99 16.91
CA GLN A 34 13.37 -16.59 16.67
C GLN A 34 12.85 -17.12 15.32
N VAL A 35 13.67 -17.07 14.29
CA VAL A 35 13.28 -17.60 12.95
C VAL A 35 13.14 -19.11 12.97
N GLU A 36 14.03 -19.84 13.67
CA GLU A 36 13.91 -21.30 13.84
C GLU A 36 12.67 -21.66 14.65
N GLN A 37 12.34 -20.90 15.70
CA GLN A 37 11.08 -21.08 16.42
C GLN A 37 9.88 -20.96 15.48
N TRP A 38 9.83 -19.91 14.66
CA TRP A 38 8.73 -19.73 13.69
C TRP A 38 8.67 -20.83 12.63
N ASN A 39 9.83 -21.29 12.16
CA ASN A 39 9.89 -22.43 11.25
C ASN A 39 9.34 -23.74 11.84
N ALA A 40 9.34 -23.87 13.16
CA ALA A 40 8.81 -25.04 13.86
C ALA A 40 7.34 -24.89 14.25
N GLU A 41 6.88 -23.64 14.48
CA GLU A 41 5.54 -23.37 15.02
C GLU A 41 4.49 -23.04 13.95
N TYR A 42 4.91 -22.47 12.79
CA TYR A 42 3.99 -21.98 11.75
C TYR A 42 4.10 -22.76 10.45
N ASP A 43 3.00 -22.82 9.71
CA ASP A 43 2.89 -23.52 8.43
C ASP A 43 3.13 -22.59 7.24
N LEU A 44 2.96 -21.27 7.42
CA LEU A 44 3.00 -20.27 6.35
C LEU A 44 3.47 -18.92 6.85
N PHE A 45 4.37 -18.29 6.10
CA PHE A 45 4.69 -16.87 6.26
C PHE A 45 3.97 -16.04 5.19
N LEU A 46 2.89 -15.37 5.58
CA LEU A 46 2.09 -14.52 4.70
C LEU A 46 2.60 -13.07 4.76
N ILE A 47 2.91 -12.50 3.59
CA ILE A 47 3.55 -11.18 3.46
C ILE A 47 2.62 -10.24 2.68
N PRO A 48 1.66 -9.58 3.35
CA PRO A 48 0.82 -8.58 2.70
C PRO A 48 1.62 -7.29 2.47
N LEU A 49 1.84 -6.94 1.20
CA LEU A 49 2.57 -5.74 0.82
C LEU A 49 1.73 -4.84 -0.08
N ALA A 50 1.74 -3.53 0.21
CA ALA A 50 1.12 -2.54 -0.67
C ALA A 50 2.15 -2.03 -1.70
N ASN A 51 2.50 -0.73 -1.69
CA ASN A 51 3.49 -0.16 -2.61
C ASN A 51 4.92 -0.32 -2.06
N ALA A 52 5.41 -1.55 -1.95
CA ALA A 52 6.70 -1.85 -1.33
C ALA A 52 7.89 -1.60 -2.27
N PHE A 53 7.71 -1.72 -3.58
CA PHE A 53 8.78 -1.41 -4.55
C PHE A 53 8.90 0.09 -4.71
N ARG A 54 9.62 0.73 -3.77
CA ARG A 54 9.87 2.17 -3.70
C ARG A 54 11.13 2.48 -2.90
N ILE A 55 11.73 3.65 -3.14
CA ILE A 55 12.97 4.09 -2.48
C ILE A 55 12.84 4.09 -0.95
N THR A 56 11.72 4.58 -0.43
CA THR A 56 11.51 4.70 1.03
C THR A 56 11.22 3.37 1.72
N PHE A 57 11.24 2.25 1.01
CA PHE A 57 10.98 0.90 1.55
C PHE A 57 12.13 -0.08 1.21
N MET A 58 13.29 0.43 0.76
CA MET A 58 14.44 -0.41 0.39
C MET A 58 15.03 -1.13 1.60
N ALA A 59 15.12 -0.45 2.75
CA ALA A 59 15.66 -1.05 3.97
C ALA A 59 14.79 -2.22 4.44
N GLU A 60 13.48 -2.05 4.45
CA GLU A 60 12.51 -3.07 4.80
C GLU A 60 12.52 -4.24 3.80
N LEU A 61 12.70 -3.97 2.50
CA LEU A 61 12.85 -5.05 1.51
C LEU A 61 14.10 -5.89 1.75
N ARG A 62 15.20 -5.29 2.19
CA ARG A 62 16.43 -6.04 2.57
C ARG A 62 16.19 -6.93 3.78
N ILE A 63 15.53 -6.39 4.82
CA ILE A 63 15.17 -7.14 6.04
C ILE A 63 14.24 -8.30 5.68
N LEU A 64 13.19 -8.04 4.88
CA LEU A 64 12.27 -9.08 4.43
C LEU A 64 12.95 -10.12 3.55
N THR A 65 13.87 -9.72 2.68
CA THR A 65 14.64 -10.66 1.84
C THR A 65 15.48 -11.60 2.68
N ASP A 66 16.17 -11.07 3.70
CA ASP A 66 16.94 -11.88 4.64
C ASP A 66 16.04 -12.84 5.42
N LEU A 67 14.93 -12.33 5.95
CA LEU A 67 13.95 -13.14 6.68
C LEU A 67 13.39 -14.28 5.82
N VAL A 68 12.93 -13.99 4.60
CA VAL A 68 12.42 -15.00 3.66
C VAL A 68 13.45 -16.08 3.35
N LYS A 69 14.71 -15.70 3.16
CA LYS A 69 15.80 -16.68 2.92
C LYS A 69 16.00 -17.66 4.08
N ARG A 70 15.83 -17.18 5.33
CA ARG A 70 15.97 -18.01 6.54
C ARG A 70 14.71 -18.82 6.87
N MET A 71 13.53 -18.46 6.30
CA MET A 71 12.32 -19.27 6.44
C MET A 71 12.49 -20.63 5.76
N LYS A 72 12.02 -21.69 6.42
CA LYS A 72 11.91 -23.06 5.89
C LYS A 72 10.49 -23.39 5.44
N ILE A 73 9.53 -22.61 5.91
CA ILE A 73 8.12 -22.70 5.55
C ILE A 73 7.82 -21.89 4.27
N PRO A 74 6.73 -22.16 3.56
CA PRO A 74 6.29 -21.36 2.42
C PRO A 74 6.15 -19.88 2.76
N CYS A 75 6.55 -19.00 1.84
CA CYS A 75 6.45 -17.54 1.99
C CYS A 75 5.61 -16.98 0.86
N VAL A 76 4.43 -16.46 1.15
CA VAL A 76 3.47 -15.98 0.14
C VAL A 76 3.32 -14.48 0.19
N VAL A 77 3.60 -13.80 -0.93
CA VAL A 77 3.43 -12.36 -1.08
C VAL A 77 2.09 -12.03 -1.72
N VAL A 78 1.34 -11.13 -1.08
CA VAL A 78 0.00 -10.74 -1.51
C VAL A 78 -0.08 -9.25 -1.78
N GLY A 79 -0.38 -8.88 -3.02
CA GLY A 79 -0.74 -7.53 -3.45
C GLY A 79 0.41 -6.53 -3.51
N VAL A 80 1.66 -6.99 -3.73
CA VAL A 80 2.79 -6.08 -3.84
C VAL A 80 2.67 -5.16 -5.06
N GLY A 81 2.98 -3.89 -4.86
CA GLY A 81 2.96 -2.85 -5.89
C GLY A 81 4.23 -2.02 -5.92
N MET A 82 4.42 -1.30 -7.02
CA MET A 82 5.51 -0.34 -7.18
C MET A 82 5.03 1.10 -7.14
N ALA A 83 5.90 2.01 -6.69
CA ALA A 83 5.72 3.44 -6.81
C ALA A 83 6.39 3.97 -8.08
N ARG A 84 5.58 4.46 -9.01
CA ARG A 84 6.03 5.07 -10.27
C ARG A 84 5.21 6.31 -10.59
N LYS A 85 5.86 7.37 -11.08
CA LYS A 85 5.12 8.54 -11.60
C LYS A 85 4.34 8.15 -12.84
N VAL A 86 3.06 8.50 -12.92
CA VAL A 86 2.14 8.10 -14.00
C VAL A 86 2.72 8.38 -15.39
N ASN A 87 3.26 9.57 -15.60
CA ASN A 87 3.81 9.99 -16.91
C ASN A 87 5.30 9.67 -17.09
N SER A 88 5.91 8.86 -16.21
CA SER A 88 7.32 8.50 -16.36
C SER A 88 7.49 7.45 -17.46
N ARG A 89 8.47 7.65 -18.34
CA ARG A 89 8.92 6.64 -19.30
C ARG A 89 10.06 5.76 -18.74
N LYS A 90 10.54 6.08 -17.50
CA LYS A 90 11.65 5.35 -16.89
C LYS A 90 11.17 4.05 -16.28
N TRP A 91 12.00 3.00 -16.45
CA TRP A 91 11.80 1.65 -15.90
C TRP A 91 13.03 1.15 -15.13
N LYS A 92 13.97 2.05 -14.84
CA LYS A 92 15.13 1.79 -13.99
C LYS A 92 15.02 2.67 -12.74
N PHE A 93 15.08 2.03 -11.59
CA PHE A 93 14.85 2.65 -10.28
C PHE A 93 15.98 2.29 -9.32
N ARG A 94 16.19 3.11 -8.30
CA ARG A 94 17.21 2.88 -7.27
C ARG A 94 16.93 1.65 -6.41
N TYR A 95 15.70 1.17 -6.39
CA TYR A 95 15.26 -0.01 -5.63
C TYR A 95 15.21 -1.29 -6.49
N ASP A 96 15.74 -1.27 -7.69
CA ASP A 96 15.67 -2.43 -8.61
C ASP A 96 16.32 -3.67 -8.02
N ASP A 97 17.50 -3.52 -7.43
CA ASP A 97 18.26 -4.64 -6.89
C ASP A 97 17.53 -5.28 -5.70
N GLU A 98 16.97 -4.48 -4.80
CA GLU A 98 16.18 -4.94 -3.66
C GLU A 98 14.88 -5.61 -4.09
N ALA A 99 14.17 -5.01 -5.05
CA ALA A 99 12.92 -5.58 -5.55
C ALA A 99 13.15 -6.92 -6.26
N VAL A 100 14.21 -7.03 -7.06
CA VAL A 100 14.58 -8.27 -7.75
C VAL A 100 15.05 -9.33 -6.75
N ALA A 101 15.91 -8.95 -5.79
CA ALA A 101 16.39 -9.88 -4.77
C ALA A 101 15.27 -10.42 -3.90
N PHE A 102 14.35 -9.55 -3.47
CA PHE A 102 13.17 -9.95 -2.71
C PHE A 102 12.26 -10.89 -3.52
N THR A 103 11.95 -10.53 -4.76
CA THR A 103 11.09 -11.36 -5.62
C THR A 103 11.70 -12.76 -5.83
N ARG A 104 13.01 -12.84 -6.08
CA ARG A 104 13.70 -14.13 -6.22
C ARG A 104 13.66 -14.96 -4.94
N ALA A 105 13.94 -14.35 -3.78
CA ALA A 105 13.89 -15.04 -2.51
C ALA A 105 12.49 -15.61 -2.20
N VAL A 106 11.45 -14.87 -2.54
CA VAL A 106 10.06 -15.34 -2.40
C VAL A 106 9.78 -16.52 -3.34
N LEU A 107 10.23 -16.47 -4.59
CA LEU A 107 10.02 -17.54 -5.57
C LEU A 107 10.76 -18.85 -5.24
N GLU A 108 11.78 -18.82 -4.38
CA GLU A 108 12.40 -20.02 -3.81
C GLU A 108 11.48 -20.74 -2.78
N LYS A 109 10.46 -20.03 -2.26
CA LYS A 109 9.57 -20.48 -1.18
C LYS A 109 8.09 -20.53 -1.58
N SER A 110 7.75 -19.98 -2.73
CA SER A 110 6.37 -19.83 -3.23
C SER A 110 6.32 -20.06 -4.73
N PRO A 111 5.25 -20.65 -5.27
CA PRO A 111 5.13 -20.84 -6.71
C PRO A 111 5.06 -19.53 -7.49
N MET A 112 4.52 -18.45 -6.89
CA MET A 112 4.41 -17.16 -7.55
C MET A 112 4.20 -16.00 -6.57
N VAL A 113 4.35 -14.77 -7.08
CA VAL A 113 4.13 -13.52 -6.34
C VAL A 113 2.81 -12.89 -6.77
N GLY A 114 1.93 -12.56 -5.83
CA GLY A 114 0.68 -11.84 -6.08
C GLY A 114 0.90 -10.33 -6.21
N LEU A 115 0.64 -9.77 -7.40
CA LEU A 115 0.85 -8.35 -7.70
C LEU A 115 -0.43 -7.55 -7.58
N ARG A 116 -0.26 -6.27 -7.22
CA ARG A 116 -1.38 -5.33 -7.07
C ARG A 116 -1.95 -4.84 -8.40
N GLY A 117 -1.16 -4.81 -9.47
CA GLY A 117 -1.61 -4.29 -10.75
C GLY A 117 -0.59 -4.35 -11.86
N GLU A 118 -1.05 -4.06 -13.07
CA GLU A 118 -0.35 -4.21 -14.35
C GLU A 118 0.97 -3.43 -14.45
N ILE A 119 1.08 -2.27 -13.81
CA ILE A 119 2.32 -1.50 -13.82
C ILE A 119 3.45 -2.27 -13.12
N THR A 120 3.11 -2.99 -12.04
CA THR A 120 4.10 -3.83 -11.34
C THR A 120 4.41 -5.08 -12.14
N ALA A 121 3.42 -5.66 -12.82
CA ALA A 121 3.60 -6.79 -13.72
C ALA A 121 4.56 -6.44 -14.87
N GLU A 122 4.34 -5.31 -15.55
CA GLU A 122 5.23 -4.83 -16.61
C GLU A 122 6.65 -4.55 -16.08
N TYR A 123 6.77 -4.02 -14.86
CA TYR A 123 8.07 -3.83 -14.22
C TYR A 123 8.81 -5.15 -14.00
N LEU A 124 8.18 -6.15 -13.40
CA LEU A 124 8.81 -7.46 -13.16
C LEU A 124 9.14 -8.18 -14.46
N LYS A 125 8.27 -8.11 -15.47
CA LYS A 125 8.55 -8.63 -16.80
C LYS A 125 9.83 -8.05 -17.40
N ARG A 126 10.05 -6.73 -17.26
CA ARG A 126 11.29 -6.05 -17.70
C ARG A 126 12.53 -6.44 -16.88
N LYS A 127 12.35 -7.00 -15.67
CA LYS A 127 13.41 -7.57 -14.83
C LYS A 127 13.67 -9.06 -15.10
N GLY A 128 12.97 -9.65 -16.09
CA GLY A 128 13.17 -11.03 -16.53
C GLY A 128 12.28 -12.06 -15.84
N PHE A 129 11.29 -11.63 -15.06
CA PHE A 129 10.29 -12.54 -14.50
C PHE A 129 9.18 -12.84 -15.50
N VAL A 130 8.61 -14.03 -15.45
CA VAL A 130 7.65 -14.55 -16.43
C VAL A 130 6.23 -14.46 -15.86
N PRO A 131 5.29 -13.78 -16.58
CA PRO A 131 3.87 -13.77 -16.18
C PRO A 131 3.30 -15.17 -16.08
N GLU A 132 2.36 -15.36 -15.16
CA GLU A 132 1.63 -16.60 -14.86
C GLU A 132 2.52 -17.79 -14.44
N LYS A 133 3.82 -17.58 -14.38
CA LYS A 133 4.80 -18.52 -13.82
C LYS A 133 5.41 -17.98 -12.52
N ASP A 134 5.97 -16.76 -12.59
CA ASP A 134 6.67 -16.16 -11.44
C ASP A 134 5.76 -15.17 -10.69
N PHE A 135 4.75 -14.62 -11.36
CA PHE A 135 3.80 -13.70 -10.75
C PHE A 135 2.46 -13.69 -11.49
N THR A 136 1.41 -13.29 -10.76
CA THR A 136 0.09 -12.98 -11.33
C THR A 136 -0.49 -11.70 -10.74
N VAL A 137 -1.38 -11.02 -11.47
CA VAL A 137 -2.05 -9.80 -10.99
C VAL A 137 -3.32 -10.19 -10.26
N ILE A 138 -3.32 -10.04 -8.95
CA ILE A 138 -4.44 -10.37 -8.07
C ILE A 138 -5.25 -9.13 -7.63
N GLY A 139 -4.80 -7.93 -7.97
CA GLY A 139 -5.44 -6.70 -7.52
C GLY A 139 -5.04 -6.25 -6.11
N CYS A 140 -5.81 -5.31 -5.58
CA CYS A 140 -5.61 -4.83 -4.22
C CYS A 140 -6.42 -5.67 -3.23
N PRO A 141 -5.81 -6.35 -2.28
CA PRO A 141 -6.53 -7.16 -1.29
C PRO A 141 -7.63 -6.42 -0.52
N SER A 142 -7.50 -5.10 -0.34
CA SER A 142 -8.56 -4.30 0.31
C SER A 142 -9.91 -4.33 -0.41
N MET A 143 -9.95 -4.72 -1.67
CA MET A 143 -11.20 -4.90 -2.41
C MET A 143 -12.00 -6.10 -1.92
N TYR A 144 -11.34 -7.04 -1.27
CA TYR A 144 -11.96 -8.27 -0.72
C TYR A 144 -12.28 -8.15 0.78
N MET A 145 -12.36 -6.93 1.32
CA MET A 145 -12.66 -6.69 2.73
C MET A 145 -14.01 -7.29 3.17
N TYR A 146 -14.95 -7.38 2.24
CA TYR A 146 -16.30 -7.93 2.46
C TYR A 146 -16.54 -9.26 1.71
N GLY A 147 -15.48 -10.00 1.41
CA GLY A 147 -15.53 -11.26 0.67
C GLY A 147 -15.39 -11.07 -0.84
N ASP A 148 -16.00 -11.94 -1.61
CA ASP A 148 -15.92 -12.01 -3.07
C ASP A 148 -16.82 -10.98 -3.79
N ARG A 149 -17.67 -10.27 -3.04
CA ARG A 149 -18.58 -9.26 -3.58
C ARG A 149 -17.98 -7.87 -3.42
N LEU A 150 -17.76 -7.21 -4.55
CA LEU A 150 -17.39 -5.80 -4.54
C LEU A 150 -18.60 -4.95 -4.12
N PRO A 151 -18.38 -3.85 -3.38
CA PRO A 151 -19.44 -2.90 -3.07
C PRO A 151 -20.07 -2.35 -4.35
N GLU A 152 -21.39 -2.31 -4.40
CA GLU A 152 -22.09 -1.65 -5.49
C GLU A 152 -21.87 -0.14 -5.41
N LEU A 153 -21.35 0.43 -6.49
CA LEU A 153 -21.17 1.87 -6.60
C LEU A 153 -22.48 2.49 -7.07
N GLN A 154 -23.15 3.22 -6.18
CA GLN A 154 -24.31 4.04 -6.54
C GLN A 154 -23.83 5.26 -7.32
N LYS A 155 -24.27 5.37 -8.57
CA LYS A 155 -24.09 6.59 -9.36
C LYS A 155 -25.15 7.60 -8.93
N THR A 156 -24.70 8.70 -8.31
CA THR A 156 -25.57 9.79 -7.89
C THR A 156 -25.27 11.01 -8.77
N GLU A 157 -26.30 11.63 -9.28
CA GLU A 157 -26.17 12.94 -9.93
C GLU A 157 -25.83 13.99 -8.87
N LEU A 158 -24.74 14.72 -9.09
CA LEU A 158 -24.27 15.73 -8.15
C LEU A 158 -25.00 17.05 -8.42
N THR A 159 -25.54 17.62 -7.36
CA THR A 159 -26.16 18.95 -7.34
C THR A 159 -25.46 19.81 -6.28
N PRO A 160 -25.62 21.14 -6.27
CA PRO A 160 -25.09 21.99 -5.20
C PRO A 160 -25.50 21.57 -3.79
N ALA A 161 -26.67 20.99 -3.60
CA ALA A 161 -27.17 20.48 -2.32
C ALA A 161 -26.62 19.10 -1.94
N SER A 162 -25.81 18.46 -2.81
CA SER A 162 -25.23 17.15 -2.52
C SER A 162 -24.23 17.23 -1.36
N LYS A 163 -24.28 16.23 -0.46
CA LYS A 163 -23.29 16.07 0.60
C LYS A 163 -22.05 15.41 0.03
N VAL A 164 -20.91 16.10 0.01
CA VAL A 164 -19.67 15.63 -0.59
C VAL A 164 -18.61 15.42 0.46
N THR A 165 -18.02 14.25 0.49
CA THR A 165 -16.84 13.94 1.30
C THR A 165 -15.61 13.87 0.42
N MET A 166 -14.56 14.58 0.79
CA MET A 166 -13.29 14.62 0.06
C MET A 166 -12.13 14.20 0.94
N ASN A 167 -11.17 13.53 0.36
CA ASN A 167 -9.87 13.33 0.97
C ASN A 167 -8.77 13.34 -0.09
N PHE A 168 -7.56 13.70 0.30
CA PHE A 168 -6.37 13.47 -0.49
C PHE A 168 -5.14 13.41 0.43
N LYS A 169 -4.12 12.77 -0.05
CA LYS A 169 -2.86 12.63 0.66
C LYS A 169 -1.95 13.80 0.26
N SER A 170 -1.61 14.65 1.17
CA SER A 170 -0.71 15.80 1.04
C SER A 170 -1.43 17.14 0.86
N THR A 171 -1.49 17.85 1.96
CA THR A 171 -1.97 19.22 2.04
C THR A 171 -1.00 20.27 1.46
N GLN A 172 0.23 19.86 1.13
CA GLN A 172 1.30 20.76 0.66
C GLN A 172 1.28 21.06 -0.84
N ILE A 173 0.21 20.72 -1.55
CA ILE A 173 0.10 20.96 -2.99
C ILE A 173 -0.89 22.11 -3.24
N PRO A 174 -0.45 23.31 -3.68
CA PRO A 174 -1.32 24.46 -3.87
C PRO A 174 -2.53 24.22 -4.77
N ARG A 175 -2.40 23.31 -5.76
CA ARG A 175 -3.50 22.93 -6.66
C ARG A 175 -4.62 22.22 -5.94
N LEU A 176 -4.32 21.43 -4.90
CA LEU A 176 -5.33 20.70 -4.13
C LEU A 176 -6.15 21.64 -3.25
N TYR A 177 -5.53 22.68 -2.70
CA TYR A 177 -6.28 23.71 -1.96
C TYR A 177 -7.24 24.49 -2.86
N ARG A 178 -6.79 24.86 -4.06
CA ARG A 178 -7.68 25.49 -5.05
C ARG A 178 -8.85 24.58 -5.41
N PHE A 179 -8.59 23.28 -5.53
CA PHE A 179 -9.64 22.27 -5.75
C PHE A 179 -10.60 22.20 -4.56
N LEU A 180 -10.11 22.11 -3.32
CA LEU A 180 -10.95 22.09 -2.12
C LEU A 180 -11.82 23.35 -2.01
N ARG A 181 -11.22 24.50 -2.24
CA ARG A 181 -11.96 25.78 -2.23
C ARG A 181 -13.07 25.78 -3.27
N ALA A 182 -12.77 25.41 -4.51
CA ALA A 182 -13.76 25.31 -5.57
C ALA A 182 -14.88 24.30 -5.23
N GLN A 183 -14.55 23.21 -4.55
CA GLN A 183 -15.59 22.26 -4.09
C GLN A 183 -16.43 22.84 -2.95
N GLY A 184 -15.85 23.61 -2.02
CA GLY A 184 -16.56 24.31 -0.96
C GLY A 184 -17.50 25.41 -1.50
N GLU A 185 -17.11 26.04 -2.62
CA GLU A 185 -17.96 27.02 -3.33
C GLU A 185 -19.09 26.36 -4.14
N LEU A 186 -18.87 25.12 -4.62
CA LEU A 186 -19.83 24.39 -5.47
C LEU A 186 -20.88 23.64 -4.67
N PHE A 187 -20.53 23.10 -3.51
CA PHE A 187 -21.42 22.26 -2.69
C PHE A 187 -21.70 22.90 -1.34
N GLU A 188 -22.95 23.00 -0.95
CA GLU A 188 -23.41 23.54 0.33
C GLU A 188 -22.89 22.73 1.53
N HIS A 189 -22.68 21.43 1.32
CA HIS A 189 -22.23 20.50 2.37
C HIS A 189 -20.99 19.73 1.93
N SER A 190 -19.82 20.31 2.22
CA SER A 190 -18.51 19.69 1.93
C SER A 190 -17.82 19.31 3.22
N VAL A 191 -17.31 18.07 3.29
CA VAL A 191 -16.51 17.56 4.41
C VAL A 191 -15.16 17.08 3.89
N PHE A 192 -14.09 17.58 4.49
CA PHE A 192 -12.74 17.07 4.24
C PHE A 192 -12.35 16.08 5.34
N VAL A 193 -12.00 14.85 4.94
CA VAL A 193 -11.53 13.80 5.86
C VAL A 193 -10.01 13.74 5.81
N THR A 194 -9.37 14.13 6.90
CA THR A 194 -7.92 14.08 7.04
C THR A 194 -7.40 12.64 7.18
N GLN A 195 -6.25 12.35 6.60
CA GLN A 195 -5.59 11.03 6.69
C GLN A 195 -4.22 11.09 7.37
N LEU A 196 -3.61 12.25 7.44
CA LEU A 196 -2.27 12.46 7.97
C LEU A 196 -2.30 13.30 9.24
N LEU A 197 -1.33 13.05 10.12
CA LEU A 197 -1.22 13.78 11.39
C LEU A 197 -0.90 15.27 11.18
N ASP A 198 -0.09 15.60 10.18
CA ASP A 198 0.22 16.99 9.80
C ASP A 198 -1.01 17.75 9.30
N GLU A 199 -1.96 17.08 8.67
CA GLU A 199 -3.25 17.67 8.29
C GLU A 199 -4.09 18.00 9.52
N ILE A 200 -4.12 17.10 10.50
CA ILE A 200 -4.81 17.33 11.79
C ILE A 200 -4.12 18.47 12.56
N GLN A 201 -2.81 18.47 12.61
CA GLN A 201 -2.03 19.53 13.27
C GLN A 201 -2.29 20.89 12.64
N THR A 202 -2.42 20.95 11.32
CA THR A 202 -2.77 22.18 10.60
C THR A 202 -4.13 22.76 11.03
N LEU A 203 -5.12 21.88 11.27
CA LEU A 203 -6.46 22.31 11.73
C LEU A 203 -6.45 22.84 13.18
N TYR A 204 -5.59 22.28 14.04
CA TYR A 204 -5.55 22.66 15.47
C TYR A 204 -4.57 23.80 15.80
N VAL A 205 -3.45 23.87 15.11
CA VAL A 205 -2.35 24.80 15.42
C VAL A 205 -2.30 25.95 14.44
N GLY A 206 -2.99 25.84 13.30
CA GLY A 206 -2.99 26.86 12.25
C GLY A 206 -1.67 26.91 11.48
N GLU A 207 -1.26 28.09 11.10
CA GLU A 207 -0.23 28.46 10.14
C GLU A 207 1.16 27.75 10.08
N PRO A 208 1.76 27.13 11.11
CA PRO A 208 3.17 26.76 11.07
C PRO A 208 3.56 25.73 10.00
N PHE A 209 2.61 24.98 9.49
CA PHE A 209 2.86 23.85 8.57
C PHE A 209 2.63 24.18 7.09
N PHE A 210 2.21 25.40 6.78
CA PHE A 210 1.99 25.80 5.39
C PHE A 210 3.22 26.51 4.80
N ASP A 211 3.59 26.08 3.60
CA ASP A 211 4.51 26.84 2.77
C ASP A 211 3.97 28.25 2.51
N LYS A 212 4.88 29.23 2.39
CA LYS A 212 4.54 30.66 2.14
C LYS A 212 3.63 30.86 0.91
N GLU A 213 3.71 30.00 -0.10
CA GLU A 213 2.81 30.06 -1.26
C GLU A 213 1.40 29.53 -0.97
N LEU A 214 1.28 28.54 -0.09
CA LEU A 214 -0.01 28.00 0.36
C LEU A 214 -0.76 29.02 1.21
N LYS A 215 -0.08 29.80 2.05
CA LYS A 215 -0.69 30.87 2.84
C LYS A 215 -1.46 31.89 2.00
N LYS A 216 -1.02 32.14 0.75
CA LYS A 216 -1.70 33.06 -0.17
C LYS A 216 -3.01 32.50 -0.77
N THR A 217 -3.26 31.22 -0.62
CA THR A 217 -4.42 30.53 -1.23
C THR A 217 -5.48 30.11 -0.23
N ILE A 218 -5.21 30.24 1.07
CA ILE A 218 -6.15 29.94 2.15
C ILE A 218 -6.82 31.25 2.55
N PRO A 219 -8.17 31.34 2.53
CA PRO A 219 -8.88 32.49 3.09
C PRO A 219 -8.64 32.56 4.61
N GLU A 220 -8.60 33.79 5.13
CA GLU A 220 -8.59 34.06 6.57
C GLU A 220 -9.86 33.54 7.24
#